data_6464e0c0490dcb4aaa450b12fea8bae0
#
_entry.id   6464e0c0490dcb4aaa450b12fea8bae0
#
_cell.length_a   1.000
_cell.length_b   1.000
_cell.length_c   1.000
_cell.angle_alpha   90.00
_cell.angle_beta   90.00
_cell.angle_gamma   90.00
#
_symmetry.space_group_name_H-M   'P 1'
#
loop_
_entity.id
_entity.type
_entity.pdbx_description
1 polymer ?
#
loop_
_entity_poly.entity_id
_entity_poly.type
_entity_poly.pdbx_seq_one_letter_code
_entity_poly.pdbx_strand_id
1 'polypeptide(L)'
;MQITPAQTQLVILSPARSPAPMVFRNIAVDSRRYDQMLAAMQRLRGQVYLRDGAIQADQLAPDRRHKLPVDEHSWHILLLDGGGQVGGCLRYLEEEIDSRFDELWIRQSALARCPVWGSKFRRAVEMQMTQARRKGIGFGDVGGWAVREDRRLTVDPLRLVLATCALFRLLGGCAGLATATVRHGSAGILRRIGLTPLAVDGLEIPSYYDPHYRCQMEALRFDSDFPSPKYAKAIDELRSRMEMTPVICRASETPEWCGRLPAIELPAAKSRPIGLLEPVGLRVG
;
A
#
# COMPACT_ATOMS: atom_id res chain seq x y z
N MET A 1 6.63 28.40 25.34
CA MET A 1 7.54 27.61 24.52
C MET A 1 6.71 26.91 23.45
N GLN A 2 6.61 27.47 22.23
CA GLN A 2 5.88 26.85 21.15
C GLN A 2 6.73 25.67 20.64
N ILE A 3 6.29 24.46 20.91
CA ILE A 3 6.86 23.25 20.31
C ILE A 3 6.40 23.24 18.85
N THR A 4 7.23 23.75 17.95
CA THR A 4 7.03 23.57 16.51
C THR A 4 6.95 22.06 16.25
N PRO A 5 5.89 21.53 15.64
CA PRO A 5 5.82 20.09 15.37
C PRO A 5 7.03 19.72 14.51
N ALA A 6 7.87 18.81 15.01
CA ALA A 6 9.06 18.36 14.34
C ALA A 6 8.67 17.90 12.91
N GLN A 7 9.22 18.60 11.92
CA GLN A 7 8.91 18.40 10.50
C GLN A 7 9.24 16.96 10.14
N THR A 8 8.22 16.14 9.86
CA THR A 8 8.40 14.75 9.44
C THR A 8 8.59 14.68 7.93
N GLN A 9 9.53 13.85 7.48
CA GLN A 9 9.81 13.61 6.07
C GLN A 9 9.33 12.22 5.66
N LEU A 10 8.68 12.13 4.49
CA LEU A 10 8.41 10.85 3.83
C LEU A 10 9.66 10.40 3.07
N VAL A 11 9.98 9.12 3.19
CA VAL A 11 11.01 8.43 2.40
C VAL A 11 10.45 7.08 1.96
N ILE A 12 10.79 6.65 0.77
CA ILE A 12 10.34 5.38 0.19
C ILE A 12 11.58 4.48 0.00
N LEU A 13 11.45 3.20 0.40
CA LEU A 13 12.37 2.16 -0.06
C LEU A 13 11.68 1.38 -1.18
N SER A 14 12.36 1.23 -2.31
CA SER A 14 11.89 0.34 -3.38
C SER A 14 12.08 -1.13 -3.00
N PRO A 15 11.42 -2.08 -3.69
CA PRO A 15 11.81 -3.48 -3.61
C PRO A 15 13.30 -3.65 -3.94
N ALA A 16 14.02 -4.49 -3.17
CA ALA A 16 15.48 -4.55 -3.19
C ALA A 16 16.08 -4.94 -4.55
N ARG A 17 15.31 -5.68 -5.36
CA ARG A 17 15.76 -6.20 -6.67
C ARG A 17 15.12 -5.47 -7.87
N SER A 18 14.31 -4.45 -7.63
CA SER A 18 13.62 -3.72 -8.69
C SER A 18 14.11 -2.28 -8.72
N PRO A 19 14.47 -1.74 -9.89
CA PRO A 19 14.75 -0.32 -10.02
C PRO A 19 13.47 0.48 -9.73
N ALA A 20 13.63 1.68 -9.18
CA ALA A 20 12.48 2.57 -9.03
C ALA A 20 11.99 3.03 -10.41
N PRO A 21 10.67 3.03 -10.66
CA PRO A 21 10.10 3.54 -11.90
C PRO A 21 10.50 5.00 -12.16
N MET A 22 10.63 5.35 -13.45
CA MET A 22 11.04 6.71 -13.90
C MET A 22 10.07 7.83 -13.49
N VAL A 23 8.90 7.50 -12.99
CA VAL A 23 7.95 8.47 -12.44
C VAL A 23 8.49 9.19 -11.19
N PHE A 24 9.44 8.57 -10.48
CA PHE A 24 10.15 9.21 -9.37
C PHE A 24 11.31 10.03 -9.89
N ARG A 25 11.44 11.27 -9.40
CA ARG A 25 12.48 12.21 -9.82
C ARG A 25 13.60 12.39 -8.79
N ASN A 26 13.45 11.80 -7.60
CA ASN A 26 14.41 11.90 -6.52
C ASN A 26 14.81 10.49 -6.06
N ILE A 27 15.59 9.82 -6.92
CA ILE A 27 16.04 8.44 -6.70
C ILE A 27 17.50 8.47 -6.27
N ALA A 28 17.81 7.79 -5.17
CA ALA A 28 19.16 7.52 -4.71
C ALA A 28 19.42 6.01 -4.71
N VAL A 29 20.43 5.57 -5.47
CA VAL A 29 20.92 4.19 -5.44
C VAL A 29 22.03 4.12 -4.40
N ASP A 30 21.70 3.59 -3.21
CA ASP A 30 22.62 3.53 -2.06
C ASP A 30 22.28 2.29 -1.21
N SER A 31 22.95 1.19 -1.48
CA SER A 31 22.73 -0.09 -0.79
C SER A 31 22.96 0.02 0.73
N ARG A 32 23.96 0.78 1.16
CA ARG A 32 24.25 0.94 2.59
C ARG A 32 23.12 1.67 3.31
N ARG A 33 22.67 2.78 2.73
CA ARG A 33 21.54 3.56 3.27
C ARG A 33 20.24 2.77 3.23
N TYR A 34 19.99 2.04 2.16
CA TYR A 34 18.86 1.13 2.03
C TYR A 34 18.82 0.13 3.18
N ASP A 35 19.92 -0.61 3.38
CA ASP A 35 20.02 -1.65 4.42
C ASP A 35 19.88 -1.05 5.84
N GLN A 36 20.43 0.12 6.08
CA GLN A 36 20.27 0.85 7.34
C GLN A 36 18.82 1.24 7.61
N MET A 37 18.12 1.79 6.61
CA MET A 37 16.72 2.20 6.72
C MET A 37 15.79 1.00 6.87
N LEU A 38 16.01 -0.07 6.12
CA LEU A 38 15.26 -1.31 6.24
C LEU A 38 15.42 -1.90 7.65
N ALA A 39 16.65 -1.95 8.16
CA ALA A 39 16.93 -2.43 9.52
C ALA A 39 16.27 -1.55 10.59
N ALA A 40 16.31 -0.22 10.43
CA ALA A 40 15.67 0.72 11.36
C ALA A 40 14.14 0.54 11.38
N MET A 41 13.53 0.40 10.21
CA MET A 41 12.10 0.10 10.06
C MET A 41 11.72 -1.23 10.72
N GLN A 42 12.50 -2.28 10.49
CA GLN A 42 12.26 -3.60 11.09
C GLN A 42 12.39 -3.57 12.62
N ARG A 43 13.31 -2.76 13.17
CA ARG A 43 13.42 -2.55 14.63
C ARG A 43 12.22 -1.78 15.17
N LEU A 44 11.80 -0.70 14.51
CA LEU A 44 10.59 0.03 14.90
C LEU A 44 9.37 -0.89 14.93
N ARG A 45 9.16 -1.66 13.86
CA ARG A 45 8.05 -2.61 13.78
C ARG A 45 8.12 -3.67 14.87
N GLY A 46 9.31 -4.22 15.13
CA GLY A 46 9.54 -5.19 16.20
C GLY A 46 9.22 -4.62 17.58
N GLN A 47 9.69 -3.42 17.88
CA GLN A 47 9.42 -2.73 19.14
C GLN A 47 7.92 -2.47 19.34
N VAL A 48 7.25 -1.96 18.30
CA VAL A 48 5.83 -1.64 18.33
C VAL A 48 5.00 -2.90 18.51
N TYR A 49 5.25 -3.95 17.72
CA TYR A 49 4.48 -5.18 17.76
C TYR A 49 4.70 -5.96 19.06
N LEU A 50 5.92 -5.98 19.57
CA LEU A 50 6.22 -6.61 20.87
C LEU A 50 5.48 -5.91 22.01
N ARG A 51 5.54 -4.57 22.07
CA ARG A 51 4.83 -3.78 23.07
C ARG A 51 3.32 -3.98 23.00
N ASP A 52 2.77 -4.04 21.78
CA ASP A 52 1.34 -4.22 21.57
C ASP A 52 0.88 -5.67 21.76
N GLY A 53 1.81 -6.58 22.11
CA GLY A 53 1.52 -8.00 22.31
C GLY A 53 1.16 -8.74 21.02
N ALA A 54 1.50 -8.17 19.86
CA ALA A 54 1.23 -8.76 18.55
C ALA A 54 2.28 -9.83 18.18
N ILE A 55 3.48 -9.78 18.75
CA ILE A 55 4.53 -10.77 18.60
C ILE A 55 5.17 -11.08 19.96
N GLN A 56 5.95 -12.17 20.00
CA GLN A 56 6.77 -12.54 21.15
C GLN A 56 8.24 -12.18 20.91
N ALA A 57 9.05 -12.14 21.96
CA ALA A 57 10.46 -11.78 21.88
C ALA A 57 11.31 -12.76 21.03
N ASP A 58 10.93 -14.02 21.01
CA ASP A 58 11.56 -15.08 20.20
C ASP A 58 11.30 -14.95 18.69
N GLN A 59 10.30 -14.15 18.30
CA GLN A 59 10.02 -13.81 16.90
C GLN A 59 10.89 -12.66 16.37
N LEU A 60 11.73 -12.07 17.24
CA LEU A 60 12.70 -11.06 16.84
C LEU A 60 14.05 -11.70 16.55
N ALA A 61 14.74 -11.18 15.52
CA ALA A 61 16.14 -11.50 15.33
C ALA A 61 17.00 -11.00 16.51
N PRO A 62 18.23 -11.54 16.72
CA PRO A 62 19.11 -11.12 17.83
C PRO A 62 19.35 -9.61 17.91
N ASP A 63 19.36 -8.92 16.78
CA ASP A 63 19.48 -7.47 16.66
C ASP A 63 18.15 -6.72 16.80
N ARG A 64 17.13 -7.40 17.36
CA ARG A 64 15.76 -6.90 17.66
C ARG A 64 14.94 -6.50 16.44
N ARG A 65 15.30 -6.96 15.25
CA ARG A 65 14.52 -6.74 14.04
C ARG A 65 13.38 -7.76 13.92
N HIS A 66 12.19 -7.29 13.60
CA HIS A 66 11.09 -8.14 13.12
C HIS A 66 11.21 -8.25 11.60
N LYS A 67 11.91 -9.29 11.14
CA LYS A 67 12.15 -9.55 9.72
C LYS A 67 11.02 -10.39 9.13
N LEU A 68 10.53 -10.00 7.95
CA LEU A 68 9.59 -10.78 7.17
C LEU A 68 10.24 -11.13 5.82
N PRO A 69 10.02 -12.34 5.27
CA PRO A 69 10.57 -12.73 3.96
C PRO A 69 10.21 -11.77 2.84
N VAL A 70 9.03 -11.14 2.93
CA VAL A 70 8.51 -10.20 1.93
C VAL A 70 9.07 -8.78 2.06
N ASP A 71 9.85 -8.47 3.09
CA ASP A 71 10.34 -7.11 3.27
C ASP A 71 11.21 -6.63 2.11
N GLU A 72 12.09 -7.48 1.58
CA GLU A 72 12.97 -7.13 0.45
C GLU A 72 12.24 -7.07 -0.90
N HIS A 73 11.02 -7.62 -0.98
CA HIS A 73 10.18 -7.59 -2.18
C HIS A 73 9.13 -6.48 -2.15
N SER A 74 9.13 -5.66 -1.10
CA SER A 74 8.07 -4.69 -0.85
C SER A 74 8.54 -3.26 -0.96
N TRP A 75 7.63 -2.37 -1.32
CA TRP A 75 7.74 -0.95 -1.09
C TRP A 75 7.55 -0.65 0.39
N HIS A 76 8.40 0.21 0.96
CA HIS A 76 8.21 0.69 2.32
C HIS A 76 8.08 2.21 2.32
N ILE A 77 6.99 2.69 2.87
CA ILE A 77 6.74 4.10 3.10
C ILE A 77 7.16 4.39 4.54
N LEU A 78 8.16 5.25 4.70
CA LEU A 78 8.75 5.59 5.98
C LEU A 78 8.45 7.04 6.34
N LEU A 79 8.17 7.31 7.61
CA LEU A 79 8.16 8.64 8.19
C LEU A 79 9.41 8.81 9.04
N LEU A 80 10.26 9.75 8.64
CA LEU A 80 11.44 10.14 9.40
C LEU A 80 11.11 11.37 10.24
N ASP A 81 11.63 11.44 11.46
CA ASP A 81 11.59 12.64 12.27
C ASP A 81 12.72 13.62 11.90
N GLY A 82 12.77 14.79 12.55
CA GLY A 82 13.79 15.82 12.28
C GLY A 82 15.24 15.38 12.54
N GLY A 83 15.45 14.28 13.27
CA GLY A 83 16.75 13.64 13.46
C GLY A 83 17.04 12.52 12.47
N GLY A 84 16.18 12.28 11.47
CA GLY A 84 16.32 11.22 10.49
C GLY A 84 15.99 9.81 11.00
N GLN A 85 15.40 9.70 12.20
CA GLN A 85 14.98 8.43 12.78
C GLN A 85 13.63 7.98 12.22
N VAL A 86 13.45 6.66 11.99
CA VAL A 86 12.18 6.10 11.53
C VAL A 86 11.16 6.18 12.68
N GLY A 87 10.16 7.03 12.52
CA GLY A 87 9.06 7.21 13.47
C GLY A 87 7.76 6.50 13.07
N GLY A 88 7.66 6.07 11.81
CA GLY A 88 6.53 5.30 11.30
C GLY A 88 6.88 4.57 10.02
N CYS A 89 6.19 3.47 9.75
CA CYS A 89 6.36 2.68 8.53
C CYS A 89 5.06 2.01 8.12
N LEU A 90 4.95 1.75 6.82
CA LEU A 90 3.92 0.93 6.21
C LEU A 90 4.53 0.21 5.00
N ARG A 91 4.15 -1.04 4.79
CA ARG A 91 4.62 -1.89 3.69
C ARG A 91 3.52 -2.07 2.65
N TYR A 92 3.91 -2.01 1.38
CA TYR A 92 3.12 -2.43 0.24
C TYR A 92 3.88 -3.52 -0.53
N LEU A 93 3.31 -4.71 -0.59
CA LEU A 93 3.79 -5.82 -1.41
C LEU A 93 2.93 -5.86 -2.66
N GLU A 94 3.53 -5.61 -3.81
CA GLU A 94 2.90 -5.79 -5.10
C GLU A 94 3.06 -7.25 -5.53
N GLU A 95 1.97 -7.88 -5.91
CA GLU A 95 1.95 -9.25 -6.36
C GLU A 95 2.04 -9.30 -7.90
N GLU A 96 2.68 -10.32 -8.43
CA GLU A 96 2.74 -10.50 -9.88
C GLU A 96 1.34 -10.68 -10.48
N ILE A 97 1.12 -10.15 -11.67
CA ILE A 97 -0.22 -10.09 -12.30
C ILE A 97 -0.84 -11.47 -12.54
N ASP A 98 -0.03 -12.49 -12.73
CA ASP A 98 -0.43 -13.87 -12.97
C ASP A 98 -0.36 -14.76 -11.71
N SER A 99 0.01 -14.20 -10.57
CA SER A 99 0.04 -14.91 -9.28
C SER A 99 -1.27 -15.62 -9.02
N ARG A 100 -1.17 -16.77 -8.36
CA ARG A 100 -2.31 -17.52 -7.85
C ARG A 100 -2.41 -17.34 -6.34
N PHE A 101 -3.57 -17.57 -5.76
CA PHE A 101 -3.80 -17.44 -4.32
C PHE A 101 -2.73 -18.15 -3.47
N ASP A 102 -2.29 -19.32 -3.90
CA ASP A 102 -1.31 -20.13 -3.17
C ASP A 102 0.11 -19.53 -3.15
N GLU A 103 0.36 -18.51 -3.95
CA GLU A 103 1.63 -17.76 -4.05
C GLU A 103 1.60 -16.47 -3.21
N LEU A 104 0.40 -15.96 -2.87
CA LEU A 104 0.23 -14.73 -2.13
C LEU A 104 0.69 -14.86 -0.68
N TRP A 105 1.24 -13.76 -0.14
CA TRP A 105 1.59 -13.68 1.28
C TRP A 105 0.39 -13.92 2.20
N ILE A 106 -0.78 -13.40 1.85
CA ILE A 106 -2.01 -13.47 2.64
C ILE A 106 -2.49 -14.91 2.90
N ARG A 107 -2.09 -15.91 2.09
CA ARG A 107 -2.40 -17.32 2.29
C ARG A 107 -1.94 -17.87 3.65
N GLN A 108 -0.96 -17.19 4.27
CA GLN A 108 -0.42 -17.59 5.58
C GLN A 108 -1.29 -17.11 6.75
N SER A 109 -2.31 -16.28 6.50
CA SER A 109 -3.21 -15.80 7.55
C SER A 109 -3.99 -16.93 8.22
N ALA A 110 -4.37 -16.72 9.48
CA ALA A 110 -5.25 -17.66 10.18
C ALA A 110 -6.59 -17.81 9.46
N LEU A 111 -7.06 -16.77 8.81
CA LEU A 111 -8.31 -16.79 8.02
C LEU A 111 -8.23 -17.74 6.83
N ALA A 112 -7.10 -17.75 6.10
CA ALA A 112 -6.90 -18.64 4.96
C ALA A 112 -6.93 -20.13 5.37
N ARG A 113 -6.54 -20.43 6.61
CA ARG A 113 -6.52 -21.80 7.19
C ARG A 113 -7.79 -22.13 7.96
N CYS A 114 -8.74 -21.21 8.06
CA CYS A 114 -9.99 -21.42 8.79
C CYS A 114 -10.86 -22.48 8.09
N PRO A 115 -11.30 -23.57 8.77
CA PRO A 115 -12.12 -24.62 8.15
C PRO A 115 -13.45 -24.10 7.61
N VAL A 116 -14.01 -23.07 8.24
CA VAL A 116 -15.33 -22.51 7.89
C VAL A 116 -15.22 -21.42 6.82
N TRP A 117 -14.19 -20.57 6.91
CA TRP A 117 -14.07 -19.37 6.08
C TRP A 117 -12.95 -19.42 5.05
N GLY A 118 -12.00 -20.36 5.16
CA GLY A 118 -10.82 -20.40 4.31
C GLY A 118 -11.12 -20.48 2.81
N SER A 119 -12.05 -21.36 2.41
CA SER A 119 -12.48 -21.48 1.00
C SER A 119 -13.20 -20.23 0.48
N LYS A 120 -14.05 -19.62 1.31
CA LYS A 120 -14.76 -18.38 0.99
C LYS A 120 -13.78 -17.20 0.89
N PHE A 121 -12.82 -17.13 1.82
CA PHE A 121 -11.77 -16.14 1.81
C PHE A 121 -10.91 -16.25 0.54
N ARG A 122 -10.44 -17.47 0.21
CA ARG A 122 -9.71 -17.73 -1.04
C ARG A 122 -10.49 -17.22 -2.25
N ARG A 123 -11.75 -17.62 -2.38
CA ARG A 123 -12.59 -17.19 -3.51
C ARG A 123 -12.76 -15.67 -3.55
N ALA A 124 -12.95 -15.01 -2.40
CA ALA A 124 -13.06 -13.57 -2.32
C ALA A 124 -11.78 -12.87 -2.81
N VAL A 125 -10.60 -13.38 -2.42
CA VAL A 125 -9.30 -12.87 -2.87
C VAL A 125 -9.14 -13.07 -4.38
N GLU A 126 -9.40 -14.27 -4.91
CA GLU A 126 -9.32 -14.57 -6.34
C GLU A 126 -10.24 -13.68 -7.19
N MET A 127 -11.43 -13.33 -6.65
CA MET A 127 -12.32 -12.35 -7.29
C MET A 127 -11.69 -10.94 -7.36
N GLN A 128 -11.04 -10.47 -6.28
CA GLN A 128 -10.34 -9.19 -6.29
C GLN A 128 -9.16 -9.18 -7.28
N MET A 129 -8.36 -10.25 -7.31
CA MET A 129 -7.28 -10.41 -8.29
C MET A 129 -7.80 -10.36 -9.73
N THR A 130 -8.88 -11.09 -10.00
CA THR A 130 -9.53 -11.10 -11.33
C THR A 130 -10.03 -9.70 -11.71
N GLN A 131 -10.60 -8.96 -10.75
CA GLN A 131 -11.07 -7.60 -10.97
C GLN A 131 -9.91 -6.63 -11.25
N ALA A 132 -8.81 -6.73 -10.52
CA ALA A 132 -7.60 -5.94 -10.76
C ALA A 132 -7.05 -6.18 -12.17
N ARG A 133 -6.91 -7.45 -12.58
CA ARG A 133 -6.48 -7.82 -13.94
C ARG A 133 -7.39 -7.24 -15.03
N ARG A 134 -8.72 -7.31 -14.86
CA ARG A 134 -9.69 -6.75 -15.81
C ARG A 134 -9.59 -5.23 -15.95
N LYS A 135 -9.21 -4.56 -14.86
CA LYS A 135 -8.97 -3.11 -14.84
C LYS A 135 -7.59 -2.72 -15.38
N GLY A 136 -6.66 -3.66 -15.53
CA GLY A 136 -5.27 -3.38 -15.89
C GLY A 136 -4.48 -2.66 -14.80
N ILE A 137 -4.85 -2.84 -13.52
CA ILE A 137 -4.15 -2.27 -12.35
C ILE A 137 -3.45 -3.36 -11.56
N GLY A 138 -2.46 -2.97 -10.72
CA GLY A 138 -1.78 -3.88 -9.83
C GLY A 138 -2.70 -4.53 -8.80
N PHE A 139 -2.23 -5.63 -8.21
CA PHE A 139 -2.84 -6.26 -7.04
C PHE A 139 -1.79 -6.38 -5.94
N GLY A 140 -2.16 -6.18 -4.67
CA GLY A 140 -1.17 -6.28 -3.62
C GLY A 140 -1.71 -6.37 -2.20
N ASP A 141 -0.77 -6.52 -1.27
CA ASP A 141 -0.99 -6.62 0.17
C ASP A 141 -0.40 -5.43 0.92
N VAL A 142 -1.19 -4.82 1.76
CA VAL A 142 -0.77 -3.71 2.64
C VAL A 142 -0.66 -4.22 4.07
N GLY A 143 0.51 -4.03 4.65
CA GLY A 143 0.77 -4.49 6.02
C GLY A 143 2.00 -3.84 6.64
N GLY A 144 2.51 -4.43 7.73
CA GLY A 144 3.72 -3.93 8.39
C GLY A 144 3.57 -2.53 8.99
N TRP A 145 2.34 -2.07 9.19
CA TRP A 145 2.06 -0.73 9.71
C TRP A 145 2.45 -0.62 11.18
N ALA A 146 3.41 0.23 11.46
CA ALA A 146 3.87 0.52 12.80
C ALA A 146 4.19 2.01 12.94
N VAL A 147 3.80 2.59 14.08
CA VAL A 147 4.05 4.00 14.41
C VAL A 147 4.57 4.08 15.84
N ARG A 148 5.64 4.84 16.03
CA ARG A 148 6.23 5.09 17.35
C ARG A 148 5.18 5.70 18.29
N GLU A 149 5.27 5.42 19.57
CA GLU A 149 4.23 5.75 20.55
C GLU A 149 3.91 7.24 20.61
N ASP A 150 4.93 8.07 20.65
CA ASP A 150 4.80 9.54 20.70
C ASP A 150 4.12 10.15 19.46
N ARG A 151 3.90 9.33 18.40
CA ARG A 151 3.29 9.74 17.14
C ARG A 151 1.92 9.12 16.86
N ARG A 152 1.46 8.19 17.70
CA ARG A 152 0.20 7.47 17.49
C ARG A 152 -1.04 8.35 17.51
N LEU A 153 -1.04 9.39 18.36
CA LEU A 153 -2.16 10.33 18.49
C LEU A 153 -1.99 11.60 17.63
N THR A 154 -1.10 11.54 16.67
CA THR A 154 -0.88 12.63 15.70
C THR A 154 -1.53 12.31 14.34
N VAL A 155 -1.28 13.14 13.35
CA VAL A 155 -1.69 12.90 11.96
C VAL A 155 -0.81 11.88 11.23
N ASP A 156 0.32 11.46 11.80
CA ASP A 156 1.32 10.60 11.16
C ASP A 156 0.78 9.22 10.76
N PRO A 157 -0.04 8.52 11.58
CA PRO A 157 -0.65 7.26 11.15
C PRO A 157 -1.51 7.42 9.90
N LEU A 158 -2.33 8.46 9.86
CA LEU A 158 -3.17 8.76 8.70
C LEU A 158 -2.32 9.13 7.48
N ARG A 159 -1.30 9.96 7.68
CA ARG A 159 -0.39 10.39 6.61
C ARG A 159 0.31 9.23 5.92
N LEU A 160 0.75 8.20 6.67
CA LEU A 160 1.33 6.98 6.11
C LEU A 160 0.37 6.26 5.17
N VAL A 161 -0.87 6.07 5.59
CA VAL A 161 -1.86 5.36 4.77
C VAL A 161 -2.26 6.17 3.54
N LEU A 162 -2.47 7.49 3.68
CA LEU A 162 -2.76 8.36 2.53
C LEU A 162 -1.58 8.41 1.54
N ALA A 163 -0.34 8.41 2.04
CA ALA A 163 0.85 8.32 1.20
C ALA A 163 0.93 6.99 0.45
N THR A 164 0.50 5.88 1.07
CA THR A 164 0.42 4.58 0.40
C THR A 164 -0.64 4.59 -0.70
N CYS A 165 -1.80 5.19 -0.47
CA CYS A 165 -2.82 5.37 -1.51
C CYS A 165 -2.31 6.25 -2.67
N ALA A 166 -1.54 7.29 -2.36
CA ALA A 166 -0.89 8.14 -3.36
C ALA A 166 0.16 7.38 -4.17
N LEU A 167 0.94 6.51 -3.52
CA LEU A 167 1.91 5.63 -4.18
C LEU A 167 1.21 4.69 -5.17
N PHE A 168 0.10 4.04 -4.79
CA PHE A 168 -0.67 3.20 -5.71
C PHE A 168 -1.04 3.94 -7.00
N ARG A 169 -1.58 5.15 -6.87
CA ARG A 169 -1.96 5.96 -8.03
C ARG A 169 -0.77 6.39 -8.87
N LEU A 170 0.38 6.65 -8.23
CA LEU A 170 1.61 6.99 -8.94
C LEU A 170 2.15 5.81 -9.74
N LEU A 171 2.00 4.59 -9.23
CA LEU A 171 2.43 3.35 -9.87
C LEU A 171 1.43 2.79 -10.90
N GLY A 172 0.34 3.52 -11.22
CA GLY A 172 -0.62 3.11 -12.23
C GLY A 172 -1.91 2.49 -11.70
N GLY A 173 -2.14 2.56 -10.40
CA GLY A 173 -3.31 2.02 -9.73
C GLY A 173 -3.10 0.63 -9.13
N CYS A 174 -3.81 0.37 -8.04
CA CYS A 174 -3.74 -0.91 -7.34
C CYS A 174 -5.07 -1.21 -6.66
N ALA A 175 -5.51 -2.45 -6.74
CA ALA A 175 -6.49 -3.04 -5.83
C ALA A 175 -5.78 -4.05 -4.93
N GLY A 176 -6.34 -4.37 -3.78
CA GLY A 176 -5.68 -5.34 -2.92
C GLY A 176 -6.33 -5.50 -1.56
N LEU A 177 -5.54 -6.04 -0.65
CA LEU A 177 -5.98 -6.45 0.67
C LEU A 177 -5.13 -5.81 1.76
N ALA A 178 -5.75 -5.65 2.92
CA ALA A 178 -5.07 -5.35 4.17
C ALA A 178 -5.69 -6.19 5.28
N THR A 179 -4.85 -6.79 6.12
CA THR A 179 -5.31 -7.34 7.39
C THR A 179 -5.02 -6.35 8.50
N ALA A 180 -6.03 -6.01 9.28
CA ALA A 180 -5.93 -4.95 10.26
C ALA A 180 -6.46 -5.38 11.62
N THR A 181 -5.74 -4.97 12.68
CA THR A 181 -6.16 -5.25 14.05
C THR A 181 -7.36 -4.38 14.44
N VAL A 182 -8.32 -4.99 15.13
CA VAL A 182 -9.47 -4.27 15.71
C VAL A 182 -9.04 -3.52 16.97
N ARG A 183 -8.28 -4.20 17.83
CA ARG A 183 -7.88 -3.72 19.17
C ARG A 183 -7.17 -2.37 19.15
N HIS A 184 -6.30 -2.10 18.16
CA HIS A 184 -5.51 -0.87 18.07
C HIS A 184 -6.09 0.17 17.11
N GLY A 185 -7.32 -0.03 16.64
CA GLY A 185 -8.05 0.93 15.82
C GLY A 185 -7.57 1.02 14.36
N SER A 186 -6.59 0.20 13.93
CA SER A 186 -6.11 0.22 12.55
C SER A 186 -7.21 -0.12 11.54
N ALA A 187 -8.05 -1.12 11.81
CA ALA A 187 -9.21 -1.44 10.98
C ALA A 187 -10.16 -0.22 10.84
N GLY A 188 -10.45 0.47 11.95
CA GLY A 188 -11.29 1.68 11.94
C GLY A 188 -10.69 2.83 11.15
N ILE A 189 -9.36 3.03 11.17
CA ILE A 189 -8.69 4.05 10.35
C ILE A 189 -8.80 3.69 8.87
N LEU A 190 -8.49 2.44 8.51
CA LEU A 190 -8.53 1.98 7.12
C LEU A 190 -9.94 2.07 6.53
N ARG A 191 -10.98 1.69 7.29
CA ARG A 191 -12.37 1.84 6.85
C ARG A 191 -12.74 3.32 6.58
N ARG A 192 -12.29 4.24 7.41
CA ARG A 192 -12.54 5.69 7.21
C ARG A 192 -11.88 6.23 5.94
N ILE A 193 -10.78 5.62 5.49
CA ILE A 193 -10.07 6.01 4.27
C ILE A 193 -10.72 5.42 3.01
N GLY A 194 -11.61 4.43 3.16
CA GLY A 194 -12.34 3.85 2.04
C GLY A 194 -12.14 2.35 1.85
N LEU A 195 -11.36 1.68 2.74
CA LEU A 195 -11.30 0.24 2.70
C LEU A 195 -12.62 -0.34 3.20
N THR A 196 -13.04 -1.43 2.59
CA THR A 196 -14.29 -2.13 2.96
C THR A 196 -14.01 -3.57 3.34
N PRO A 197 -14.85 -4.21 4.15
CA PRO A 197 -14.74 -5.64 4.42
C PRO A 197 -14.64 -6.43 3.12
N LEU A 198 -13.78 -7.43 3.11
CA LEU A 198 -13.73 -8.38 2.00
C LEU A 198 -15.02 -9.18 1.99
N ALA A 199 -15.61 -9.38 0.81
CA ALA A 199 -16.88 -10.11 0.66
C ALA A 199 -16.83 -11.08 -0.51
N VAL A 200 -17.64 -12.12 -0.45
CA VAL A 200 -17.88 -13.12 -1.50
C VAL A 200 -19.36 -13.39 -1.61
N ASP A 201 -19.92 -13.36 -2.81
CA ASP A 201 -21.34 -13.63 -3.09
C ASP A 201 -22.30 -12.80 -2.20
N GLY A 202 -21.96 -11.54 -1.93
CA GLY A 202 -22.74 -10.64 -1.07
C GLY A 202 -22.56 -10.88 0.44
N LEU A 203 -21.77 -11.88 0.84
CA LEU A 203 -21.49 -12.19 2.24
C LEU A 203 -20.15 -11.61 2.66
N GLU A 204 -20.15 -10.72 3.64
CA GLU A 204 -18.90 -10.19 4.22
C GLU A 204 -18.14 -11.28 4.98
N ILE A 205 -16.83 -11.29 4.81
CA ILE A 205 -15.92 -12.10 5.63
C ILE A 205 -15.88 -11.48 7.03
N PRO A 206 -16.26 -12.21 8.09
CA PRO A 206 -16.29 -11.64 9.42
C PRO A 206 -14.89 -11.39 9.97
N SER A 207 -14.82 -10.60 11.03
CA SER A 207 -13.59 -10.52 11.83
C SER A 207 -13.21 -11.89 12.39
N TYR A 208 -11.93 -12.16 12.46
CA TYR A 208 -11.41 -13.45 12.91
C TYR A 208 -10.32 -13.27 13.95
N TYR A 209 -10.16 -14.24 14.84
CA TYR A 209 -9.06 -14.26 15.76
C TYR A 209 -7.79 -14.76 15.06
N ASP A 210 -6.73 -13.96 15.11
CA ASP A 210 -5.42 -14.38 14.63
C ASP A 210 -4.52 -14.76 15.81
N PRO A 211 -4.11 -16.05 15.92
CA PRO A 211 -3.30 -16.52 17.05
C PRO A 211 -1.87 -15.95 17.02
N HIS A 212 -1.36 -15.56 15.83
CA HIS A 212 -0.05 -14.93 15.72
C HIS A 212 -0.05 -13.54 16.32
N TYR A 213 -1.09 -12.74 16.02
CA TYR A 213 -1.27 -11.38 16.55
C TYR A 213 -2.06 -11.34 17.87
N ARG A 214 -2.60 -12.46 18.32
CA ARG A 214 -3.39 -12.61 19.56
C ARG A 214 -4.52 -11.61 19.68
N CYS A 215 -5.17 -11.28 18.59
CA CYS A 215 -6.27 -10.33 18.56
C CYS A 215 -7.24 -10.59 17.42
N GLN A 216 -8.40 -9.92 17.49
CA GLN A 216 -9.34 -9.87 16.38
C GLN A 216 -8.76 -9.04 15.24
N MET A 217 -8.85 -9.59 14.03
CA MET A 217 -8.40 -9.01 12.78
C MET A 217 -9.57 -8.89 11.81
N GLU A 218 -9.48 -7.94 10.90
CA GLU A 218 -10.38 -7.81 9.76
C GLU A 218 -9.59 -7.95 8.45
N ALA A 219 -10.16 -8.65 7.48
CA ALA A 219 -9.68 -8.66 6.12
C ALA A 219 -10.43 -7.58 5.34
N LEU A 220 -9.70 -6.54 4.95
CA LEU A 220 -10.25 -5.39 4.23
C LEU A 220 -9.73 -5.40 2.80
N ARG A 221 -10.57 -4.98 1.84
CA ARG A 221 -10.16 -4.74 0.47
C ARG A 221 -10.06 -3.24 0.20
N PHE A 222 -9.20 -2.88 -0.72
CA PHE A 222 -9.08 -1.51 -1.23
C PHE A 222 -9.01 -1.50 -2.77
N ASP A 223 -9.33 -0.33 -3.31
CA ASP A 223 -9.16 -0.02 -4.73
C ASP A 223 -8.73 1.44 -4.80
N SER A 224 -7.59 1.71 -5.42
CA SER A 224 -7.00 3.06 -5.49
C SER A 224 -7.87 4.08 -6.22
N ASP A 225 -8.80 3.60 -7.08
CA ASP A 225 -9.72 4.46 -7.81
C ASP A 225 -10.90 4.94 -6.96
N PHE A 226 -11.19 4.23 -5.86
CA PHE A 226 -12.35 4.48 -5.00
C PHE A 226 -11.98 4.77 -3.53
N PRO A 227 -11.11 5.75 -3.24
CA PRO A 227 -10.86 6.17 -1.88
C PRO A 227 -12.10 6.86 -1.31
N SER A 228 -12.17 6.96 0.02
CA SER A 228 -13.19 7.82 0.64
C SER A 228 -13.14 9.24 0.07
N PRO A 229 -14.27 9.82 -0.36
CA PRO A 229 -14.32 11.18 -0.92
C PRO A 229 -13.70 12.23 0.00
N LYS A 230 -13.79 12.03 1.32
CA LYS A 230 -13.18 12.89 2.33
C LYS A 230 -11.67 13.05 2.16
N TYR A 231 -10.99 12.02 1.67
CA TYR A 231 -9.52 11.99 1.57
C TYR A 231 -9.01 12.08 0.13
N ALA A 232 -9.89 12.04 -0.87
CA ALA A 232 -9.51 12.04 -2.27
C ALA A 232 -8.57 13.21 -2.62
N LYS A 233 -8.91 14.44 -2.23
CA LYS A 233 -8.09 15.63 -2.45
C LYS A 233 -6.71 15.51 -1.79
N ALA A 234 -6.64 15.04 -0.54
CA ALA A 234 -5.38 14.88 0.17
C ALA A 234 -4.48 13.80 -0.47
N ILE A 235 -5.07 12.74 -1.01
CA ILE A 235 -4.35 11.70 -1.76
C ILE A 235 -3.78 12.30 -3.06
N ASP A 236 -4.55 13.11 -3.81
CA ASP A 236 -4.09 13.74 -5.04
C ASP A 236 -2.96 14.75 -4.78
N GLU A 237 -3.05 15.54 -3.71
CA GLU A 237 -1.99 16.43 -3.28
C GLU A 237 -0.71 15.68 -2.89
N LEU A 238 -0.84 14.56 -2.17
CA LEU A 238 0.28 13.68 -1.83
C LEU A 238 0.88 13.04 -3.08
N ARG A 239 0.06 12.58 -4.03
CA ARG A 239 0.53 12.01 -5.29
C ARG A 239 1.41 13.00 -6.06
N SER A 240 0.98 14.25 -6.19
CA SER A 240 1.74 15.30 -6.88
C SER A 240 3.12 15.57 -6.24
N ARG A 241 3.23 15.38 -4.92
CA ARG A 241 4.50 15.55 -4.18
C ARG A 241 5.35 14.27 -4.18
N MET A 242 4.73 13.12 -4.41
CA MET A 242 5.39 11.82 -4.29
C MET A 242 6.44 11.59 -5.37
N GLU A 243 6.30 12.21 -6.55
CA GLU A 243 7.33 12.20 -7.60
C GLU A 243 8.68 12.73 -7.11
N MET A 244 8.66 13.71 -6.17
CA MET A 244 9.84 14.34 -5.58
C MET A 244 10.22 13.73 -4.21
N THR A 245 9.42 12.78 -3.70
CA THR A 245 9.75 12.10 -2.44
C THR A 245 11.03 11.27 -2.63
N PRO A 246 12.00 11.35 -1.69
CA PRO A 246 13.19 10.54 -1.79
C PRO A 246 12.88 9.05 -1.86
N VAL A 247 13.35 8.38 -2.90
CA VAL A 247 13.30 6.93 -3.08
C VAL A 247 14.70 6.39 -2.95
N ILE A 248 14.93 5.50 -2.01
CA ILE A 248 16.20 4.82 -1.83
C ILE A 248 16.08 3.43 -2.41
N CYS A 249 16.94 3.12 -3.38
CA CYS A 249 17.06 1.82 -4.01
C CYS A 249 18.31 1.12 -3.53
N ARG A 250 18.23 -0.20 -3.41
CA ARG A 250 19.43 -1.03 -3.30
C ARG A 250 20.05 -1.16 -4.69
N ALA A 251 21.38 -1.08 -4.81
CA ALA A 251 22.04 -1.34 -6.09
C ALA A 251 21.72 -2.78 -6.53
N SER A 252 21.11 -2.96 -7.68
CA SER A 252 20.94 -4.28 -8.28
C SER A 252 22.22 -4.62 -9.05
N GLU A 253 22.75 -5.82 -8.87
CA GLU A 253 23.94 -6.32 -9.61
C GLU A 253 23.65 -6.56 -11.09
N THR A 254 22.40 -6.55 -11.52
CA THR A 254 21.97 -6.62 -12.93
C THR A 254 20.60 -5.95 -13.11
N PRO A 255 20.41 -5.18 -14.19
CA PRO A 255 19.09 -4.65 -14.53
C PRO A 255 18.28 -5.70 -15.28
N GLU A 256 17.83 -6.74 -14.63
CA GLU A 256 16.71 -7.52 -15.15
C GLU A 256 15.42 -6.82 -14.74
N TRP A 257 14.96 -5.96 -15.63
CA TRP A 257 13.69 -5.31 -15.51
C TRP A 257 12.56 -6.32 -15.80
N CYS A 258 11.94 -6.85 -14.76
CA CYS A 258 10.71 -7.64 -14.81
C CYS A 258 9.55 -6.85 -14.25
N GLY A 259 9.12 -5.84 -14.96
CA GLY A 259 7.90 -5.10 -14.71
C GLY A 259 7.46 -4.48 -16.02
N ARG A 260 6.52 -5.10 -16.71
CA ARG A 260 5.83 -4.47 -17.82
C ARG A 260 5.03 -3.30 -17.28
N LEU A 261 5.46 -2.08 -17.63
CA LEU A 261 4.51 -0.98 -17.67
C LEU A 261 3.38 -1.42 -18.59
N PRO A 262 2.10 -1.39 -18.18
CA PRO A 262 1.03 -1.53 -19.14
C PRO A 262 1.24 -0.43 -20.18
N ALA A 263 1.25 -0.81 -21.46
CA ALA A 263 1.23 0.15 -22.55
C ALA A 263 0.00 1.03 -22.31
N ILE A 264 0.22 2.31 -21.99
CA ILE A 264 -0.84 3.30 -21.99
C ILE A 264 -1.17 3.50 -23.44
N GLU A 265 -2.08 2.69 -23.98
CA GLU A 265 -2.81 3.05 -25.18
C GLU A 265 -3.64 4.27 -24.80
N LEU A 266 -3.15 5.44 -25.20
CA LEU A 266 -3.96 6.65 -25.20
C LEU A 266 -5.22 6.31 -26.02
N PRO A 267 -6.43 6.50 -25.47
CA PRO A 267 -7.65 6.29 -26.25
C PRO A 267 -7.54 7.16 -27.49
N ALA A 268 -7.62 6.51 -28.66
CA ALA A 268 -7.63 7.20 -29.94
C ALA A 268 -8.69 8.31 -29.86
N ALA A 269 -8.25 9.55 -30.04
CA ALA A 269 -9.14 10.70 -30.07
C ALA A 269 -10.18 10.39 -31.16
N LYS A 270 -11.42 10.11 -30.75
CA LYS A 270 -12.56 10.04 -31.66
C LYS A 270 -12.74 11.43 -32.25
N SER A 271 -12.13 11.66 -33.41
CA SER A 271 -12.42 12.79 -34.26
C SER A 271 -13.90 12.71 -34.63
N ARG A 272 -14.73 13.54 -33.98
CA ARG A 272 -16.08 13.79 -34.47
C ARG A 272 -15.93 14.49 -35.81
N PRO A 273 -16.60 14.03 -36.87
CA PRO A 273 -16.66 14.81 -38.11
C PRO A 273 -17.40 16.13 -37.82
N ILE A 274 -16.76 17.23 -38.18
CA ILE A 274 -17.40 18.57 -38.17
C ILE A 274 -18.54 18.51 -39.18
N GLY A 275 -19.76 18.43 -38.67
CA GLY A 275 -20.94 18.54 -39.50
C GLY A 275 -20.97 19.94 -40.17
N LEU A 276 -20.94 19.95 -41.49
CA LEU A 276 -21.20 21.15 -42.29
C LEU A 276 -22.57 21.69 -41.92
N LEU A 277 -22.62 22.93 -41.42
CA LEU A 277 -23.85 23.72 -41.26
C LEU A 277 -24.43 24.00 -42.64
N GLU A 278 -25.58 23.43 -42.97
CA GLU A 278 -26.36 23.83 -44.10
C GLU A 278 -26.90 25.26 -43.91
N PRO A 279 -26.98 26.10 -44.99
CA PRO A 279 -27.45 27.45 -44.86
C PRO A 279 -28.97 27.49 -44.67
N VAL A 280 -29.41 28.20 -43.63
CA VAL A 280 -30.82 28.50 -43.35
C VAL A 280 -31.36 29.34 -44.46
N GLY A 281 -32.27 28.80 -45.26
CA GLY A 281 -33.04 29.50 -46.27
C GLY A 281 -34.02 30.49 -45.65
N LEU A 282 -33.83 31.77 -45.92
CA LEU A 282 -34.82 32.83 -45.70
C LEU A 282 -36.05 32.55 -46.57
N ARG A 283 -37.22 32.30 -45.97
CA ARG A 283 -38.50 32.46 -46.62
C ARG A 283 -39.03 33.81 -46.23
N VAL A 284 -39.14 34.69 -47.28
CA VAL A 284 -39.96 35.92 -47.28
C VAL A 284 -41.38 35.47 -47.55
N GLY A 285 -42.29 35.97 -46.76
CA GLY A 285 -43.74 35.83 -46.91
C GLY A 285 -44.44 36.40 -45.70
#